data_8792c1020e96ce9a03f7caa6931ccd48
#
_entry.id   8792c1020e96ce9a03f7caa6931ccd48
#
_cell.length_a   1.000
_cell.length_b   1.000
_cell.length_c   1.000
_cell.angle_alpha   90.00
_cell.angle_beta   90.00
_cell.angle_gamma   90.00
#
_symmetry.space_group_name_H-M   'P 1'
#
loop_
_entity.id
_entity.type
_entity.pdbx_description
1 polymer ?
#
loop_
_entity_poly.entity_id
_entity_poly.type
_entity_poly.pdbx_seq_one_letter_code
_entity_poly.pdbx_strand_id
1 'polypeptide(L)'
;MNPYLSVILTIAGAVLLFVLWILYENYKNKKRVLEKIRSRYGKPFAREYEPGDIELISHYFRRREEACFVIDDITWNDLDMDRVYKMINQTISSPGEDVLYDMLRRPLFDQEKLDEREALIEFFFRHAKEREQLQLLLS
;
A
#
# COMPACT_ATOMS: atom_id res chain seq x y z
N MET A 1 6.86 -42.41 36.94
CA MET A 1 6.78 -41.14 36.21
C MET A 1 5.35 -40.65 36.30
N ASN A 2 5.14 -39.46 36.80
CA ASN A 2 3.78 -38.96 37.12
C ASN A 2 3.00 -38.80 35.78
N PRO A 3 1.87 -39.50 35.54
CA PRO A 3 1.18 -39.46 34.23
C PRO A 3 0.77 -38.03 33.82
N TYR A 4 0.51 -37.15 34.76
CA TYR A 4 0.22 -35.74 34.50
C TYR A 4 1.44 -34.97 33.95
N LEU A 5 2.66 -35.33 34.38
CA LEU A 5 3.87 -34.70 33.94
C LEU A 5 4.16 -34.99 32.44
N SER A 6 3.91 -36.24 32.01
CA SER A 6 4.09 -36.62 30.60
C SER A 6 3.08 -35.94 29.68
N VAL A 7 1.82 -35.79 30.13
CA VAL A 7 0.79 -35.06 29.35
C VAL A 7 1.13 -33.58 29.24
N ILE A 8 1.59 -32.95 30.33
CA ILE A 8 2.00 -31.55 30.32
C ILE A 8 3.18 -31.34 29.34
N LEU A 9 4.15 -32.26 29.36
CA LEU A 9 5.33 -32.17 28.49
C LEU A 9 4.97 -32.32 27.00
N THR A 10 4.05 -33.23 26.67
CA THR A 10 3.56 -33.41 25.30
C THR A 10 2.79 -32.18 24.78
N ILE A 11 1.92 -31.60 25.64
CA ILE A 11 1.19 -30.37 25.28
C ILE A 11 2.18 -29.19 25.07
N ALA A 12 3.14 -29.03 25.98
CA ALA A 12 4.14 -27.99 25.88
C ALA A 12 5.00 -28.14 24.57
N GLY A 13 5.36 -29.37 24.24
CA GLY A 13 6.06 -29.68 22.98
C GLY A 13 5.21 -29.34 21.73
N ALA A 14 3.92 -29.69 21.76
CA ALA A 14 3.02 -29.37 20.64
C ALA A 14 2.81 -27.86 20.48
N VAL A 15 2.66 -27.11 21.58
CA VAL A 15 2.56 -25.65 21.55
C VAL A 15 3.84 -25.02 21.01
N LEU A 16 5.01 -25.51 21.44
CA LEU A 16 6.30 -25.01 20.93
C LEU A 16 6.43 -25.21 19.41
N LEU A 17 6.11 -26.41 18.93
CA LEU A 17 6.13 -26.70 17.48
C LEU A 17 5.15 -25.84 16.70
N PHE A 18 3.97 -25.59 17.24
CA PHE A 18 2.98 -24.71 16.63
C PHE A 18 3.46 -23.26 16.55
N VAL A 19 4.08 -22.73 17.59
CA VAL A 19 4.67 -21.40 17.61
C VAL A 19 5.81 -21.30 16.58
N LEU A 20 6.70 -22.28 16.54
CA LEU A 20 7.80 -22.33 15.56
C LEU A 20 7.25 -22.37 14.12
N TRP A 21 6.19 -23.13 13.89
CA TRP A 21 5.53 -23.19 12.59
C TRP A 21 4.93 -21.83 12.17
N ILE A 22 4.25 -21.12 13.10
CA ILE A 22 3.72 -19.77 12.83
C ILE A 22 4.85 -18.80 12.51
N LEU A 23 5.94 -18.81 13.28
CA LEU A 23 7.09 -17.93 13.05
C LEU A 23 7.75 -18.22 11.68
N TYR A 24 7.87 -19.48 11.32
CA TYR A 24 8.41 -19.88 10.02
C TYR A 24 7.52 -19.41 8.86
N GLU A 25 6.19 -19.61 8.97
CA GLU A 25 5.25 -19.19 7.93
C GLU A 25 5.22 -17.65 7.78
N ASN A 26 5.23 -16.91 8.90
CA ASN A 26 5.34 -15.45 8.88
C ASN A 26 6.64 -14.96 8.22
N TYR A 27 7.77 -15.61 8.53
CA TYR A 27 9.04 -15.30 7.89
C TYR A 27 9.00 -15.54 6.38
N LYS A 28 8.46 -16.67 5.96
CA LYS A 28 8.31 -17.05 4.55
C LYS A 28 7.39 -16.09 3.80
N ASN A 29 6.25 -15.71 4.40
CA ASN A 29 5.32 -14.75 3.81
C ASN A 29 5.97 -13.39 3.66
N LYS A 30 6.66 -12.89 4.68
CA LYS A 30 7.40 -11.64 4.62
C LYS A 30 8.44 -11.63 3.49
N LYS A 31 9.16 -12.72 3.31
CA LYS A 31 10.14 -12.87 2.23
C LYS A 31 9.48 -12.83 0.86
N ARG A 32 8.35 -13.54 0.67
CA ARG A 32 7.59 -13.54 -0.59
C ARG A 32 7.07 -12.14 -0.96
N VAL A 33 6.51 -11.43 0.02
CA VAL A 33 6.01 -10.06 -0.18
C VAL A 33 7.16 -9.14 -0.59
N LEU A 34 8.30 -9.24 0.08
CA LEU A 34 9.48 -8.42 -0.23
C LEU A 34 10.03 -8.72 -1.64
N GLU A 35 10.08 -9.98 -2.05
CA GLU A 35 10.46 -10.37 -3.41
C GLU A 35 9.49 -9.81 -4.45
N LYS A 36 8.19 -9.84 -4.16
CA LYS A 36 7.15 -9.25 -5.01
C LYS A 36 7.32 -7.73 -5.15
N ILE A 37 7.58 -7.03 -4.05
CA ILE A 37 7.85 -5.58 -4.03
C ILE A 37 9.07 -5.27 -4.92
N ARG A 38 10.18 -5.97 -4.72
CA ARG A 38 11.42 -5.79 -5.49
C ARG A 38 11.25 -6.08 -6.97
N SER A 39 10.54 -7.14 -7.32
CA SER A 39 10.34 -7.55 -8.71
C SER A 39 9.45 -6.56 -9.50
N ARG A 40 8.59 -5.82 -8.81
CA ARG A 40 7.69 -4.80 -9.38
C ARG A 40 8.32 -3.42 -9.49
N TYR A 41 9.33 -3.13 -8.68
CA TYR A 41 9.92 -1.79 -8.65
C TYR A 41 10.45 -1.37 -10.04
N GLY A 42 10.05 -0.19 -10.49
CA GLY A 42 10.42 0.36 -11.80
C GLY A 42 9.77 -0.34 -13.00
N LYS A 43 8.80 -1.23 -12.77
CA LYS A 43 8.06 -1.90 -13.86
C LYS A 43 6.58 -1.56 -13.74
N PRO A 44 5.94 -1.12 -14.84
CA PRO A 44 4.50 -0.96 -14.84
C PRO A 44 3.84 -2.32 -14.64
N PHE A 45 2.78 -2.36 -13.82
CA PHE A 45 1.93 -3.53 -13.74
C PHE A 45 0.49 -3.12 -14.02
N ALA A 46 -0.19 -3.95 -14.80
CA ALA A 46 -1.61 -3.76 -15.04
C ALA A 46 -2.39 -4.22 -13.79
N ARG A 47 -3.30 -3.37 -13.33
CA ARG A 47 -4.30 -3.70 -12.32
C ARG A 47 -5.64 -3.87 -13.02
N GLU A 48 -6.34 -4.92 -12.70
CA GLU A 48 -7.73 -5.09 -13.11
C GLU A 48 -8.61 -4.29 -12.16
N TYR A 49 -9.54 -3.54 -12.72
CA TYR A 49 -10.53 -2.74 -12.00
C TYR A 49 -11.92 -3.28 -12.31
N GLU A 50 -12.69 -3.51 -11.27
CA GLU A 50 -14.09 -3.87 -11.39
C GLU A 50 -15.00 -2.63 -11.49
N PRO A 51 -16.21 -2.76 -12.01
CA PRO A 51 -17.19 -1.68 -11.98
C PRO A 51 -17.46 -1.24 -10.53
N GLY A 52 -17.27 0.04 -10.25
CA GLY A 52 -17.44 0.61 -8.89
C GLY A 52 -16.14 0.85 -8.11
N ASP A 53 -15.00 0.27 -8.50
CA ASP A 53 -13.73 0.47 -7.78
C ASP A 53 -13.33 1.93 -7.70
N ILE A 54 -13.44 2.67 -8.81
CA ILE A 54 -13.12 4.10 -8.85
C ILE A 54 -14.06 4.91 -7.94
N GLU A 55 -15.30 4.50 -7.83
CA GLU A 55 -16.24 5.14 -6.91
C GLU A 55 -15.82 4.94 -5.46
N LEU A 56 -15.44 3.73 -5.07
CA LEU A 56 -14.93 3.43 -3.73
C LEU A 56 -13.66 4.23 -3.42
N ILE A 57 -12.70 4.26 -4.33
CA ILE A 57 -11.45 5.04 -4.22
C ILE A 57 -11.75 6.54 -4.07
N SER A 58 -12.76 7.05 -4.78
CA SER A 58 -13.14 8.47 -4.71
C SER A 58 -13.73 8.90 -3.37
N HIS A 59 -14.13 7.96 -2.51
CA HIS A 59 -14.79 8.29 -1.23
C HIS A 59 -13.90 9.10 -0.29
N TYR A 60 -12.59 8.85 -0.25
CA TYR A 60 -11.68 9.65 0.56
C TYR A 60 -11.66 11.11 0.10
N PHE A 61 -11.48 11.34 -1.20
CA PHE A 61 -11.55 12.67 -1.81
C PHE A 61 -12.89 13.39 -1.48
N ARG A 62 -14.02 12.69 -1.63
CA ARG A 62 -15.36 13.27 -1.43
C ARG A 62 -15.66 13.63 0.03
N ARG A 63 -15.03 12.94 1.00
CA ARG A 63 -15.21 13.22 2.44
C ARG A 63 -14.29 14.30 2.96
N ARG A 64 -13.25 14.64 2.23
CA ARG A 64 -12.27 15.64 2.64
C ARG A 64 -12.69 17.02 2.17
N GLU A 65 -13.23 17.82 3.09
CA GLU A 65 -13.54 19.23 2.85
C GLU A 65 -12.27 20.06 3.08
N GLU A 66 -11.65 20.51 2.01
CA GLU A 66 -10.55 21.48 2.07
C GLU A 66 -10.86 22.67 1.15
N ALA A 67 -10.58 23.88 1.65
CA ALA A 67 -10.66 25.11 0.86
C ALA A 67 -9.45 25.21 -0.09
N CYS A 68 -9.44 24.39 -1.15
CA CYS A 68 -8.38 24.37 -2.15
C CYS A 68 -8.99 24.26 -3.55
N PHE A 69 -8.17 24.46 -4.57
CA PHE A 69 -8.59 24.19 -5.94
C PHE A 69 -8.86 22.68 -6.12
N VAL A 70 -9.96 22.38 -6.77
CA VAL A 70 -10.40 21.01 -7.08
C VAL A 70 -10.73 20.91 -8.56
N ILE A 71 -10.24 19.89 -9.22
CA ILE A 71 -10.69 19.54 -10.57
C ILE A 71 -12.11 18.97 -10.44
N ASP A 72 -13.08 19.66 -11.04
CA ASP A 72 -14.47 19.26 -11.01
C ASP A 72 -14.76 18.00 -11.84
N ASP A 73 -15.95 17.43 -11.69
CA ASP A 73 -16.30 16.17 -12.36
C ASP A 73 -16.43 16.34 -13.88
N ILE A 74 -16.79 17.53 -14.37
CA ILE A 74 -16.87 17.78 -15.82
C ILE A 74 -15.46 17.75 -16.41
N THR A 75 -14.56 18.54 -15.87
CA THR A 75 -13.16 18.58 -16.30
C THR A 75 -12.47 17.21 -16.19
N TRP A 76 -12.75 16.50 -15.09
CA TRP A 76 -12.24 15.15 -14.86
C TRP A 76 -12.67 14.16 -15.95
N ASN A 77 -13.95 14.19 -16.31
CA ASN A 77 -14.50 13.34 -17.36
C ASN A 77 -14.02 13.74 -18.75
N ASP A 78 -13.96 15.03 -19.06
CA ASP A 78 -13.49 15.53 -20.35
C ASP A 78 -12.04 15.15 -20.64
N LEU A 79 -11.21 15.07 -19.60
CA LEU A 79 -9.81 14.63 -19.67
C LEU A 79 -9.62 13.12 -19.58
N ASP A 80 -10.69 12.34 -19.43
CA ASP A 80 -10.64 10.88 -19.22
C ASP A 80 -9.68 10.49 -18.06
N MET A 81 -9.78 11.23 -16.94
CA MET A 81 -8.85 11.11 -15.83
C MET A 81 -8.97 9.77 -15.09
N ASP A 82 -10.09 9.08 -15.17
CA ASP A 82 -10.21 7.71 -14.65
C ASP A 82 -9.25 6.75 -15.38
N ARG A 83 -9.12 6.91 -16.68
CA ARG A 83 -8.16 6.14 -17.47
C ARG A 83 -6.73 6.52 -17.12
N VAL A 84 -6.43 7.81 -16.99
CA VAL A 84 -5.10 8.29 -16.56
C VAL A 84 -4.76 7.71 -15.18
N TYR A 85 -5.69 7.80 -14.22
CA TYR A 85 -5.53 7.22 -12.89
C TYR A 85 -5.17 5.73 -12.95
N LYS A 86 -5.94 4.94 -13.71
CA LYS A 86 -5.72 3.48 -13.88
C LYS A 86 -4.34 3.17 -14.47
N MET A 87 -3.86 4.01 -15.39
CA MET A 87 -2.54 3.84 -16.01
C MET A 87 -1.38 4.13 -15.04
N ILE A 88 -1.51 5.14 -14.19
CA ILE A 88 -0.42 5.57 -13.30
C ILE A 88 -0.48 4.94 -11.91
N ASN A 89 -1.60 4.31 -11.53
CA ASN A 89 -1.75 3.71 -10.21
C ASN A 89 -0.81 2.51 -10.05
N GLN A 90 0.29 2.73 -9.34
CA GLN A 90 1.28 1.73 -8.94
C GLN A 90 1.30 1.54 -7.41
N THR A 91 0.26 2.00 -6.72
CA THR A 91 0.14 1.88 -5.28
C THR A 91 -0.02 0.41 -4.86
N ILE A 92 0.40 0.08 -3.65
CA ILE A 92 0.33 -1.29 -3.12
C ILE A 92 -0.73 -1.46 -2.04
N SER A 93 -1.37 -0.37 -1.63
CA SER A 93 -2.39 -0.36 -0.56
C SER A 93 -3.60 0.48 -0.94
N SER A 94 -4.78 0.13 -0.42
CA SER A 94 -6.00 0.89 -0.64
C SER A 94 -5.90 2.35 -0.17
N PRO A 95 -5.33 2.68 1.02
CA PRO A 95 -5.09 4.08 1.37
C PRO A 95 -4.18 4.82 0.39
N GLY A 96 -3.22 4.12 -0.22
CA GLY A 96 -2.37 4.71 -1.25
C GLY A 96 -3.15 5.06 -2.52
N GLU A 97 -4.13 4.23 -2.90
CA GLU A 97 -5.04 4.49 -4.02
C GLU A 97 -5.88 5.73 -3.78
N ASP A 98 -6.49 5.82 -2.61
CA ASP A 98 -7.31 6.95 -2.20
C ASP A 98 -6.52 8.26 -2.22
N VAL A 99 -5.30 8.25 -1.67
CA VAL A 99 -4.42 9.42 -1.65
C VAL A 99 -3.96 9.80 -3.06
N LEU A 100 -3.62 8.84 -3.92
CA LEU A 100 -3.25 9.13 -5.31
C LEU A 100 -4.41 9.78 -6.07
N TYR A 101 -5.64 9.28 -5.89
CA TYR A 101 -6.82 9.86 -6.49
C TYR A 101 -7.05 11.31 -6.01
N ASP A 102 -6.97 11.54 -4.69
CA ASP A 102 -7.08 12.85 -4.09
C ASP A 102 -6.02 13.84 -4.61
N MET A 103 -4.77 13.38 -4.74
CA MET A 103 -3.67 14.17 -5.31
C MET A 103 -3.92 14.61 -6.75
N LEU A 104 -4.56 13.79 -7.56
CA LEU A 104 -4.91 14.14 -8.94
C LEU A 104 -6.09 15.11 -9.00
N ARG A 105 -7.04 14.98 -8.05
CA ARG A 105 -8.18 15.90 -7.93
C ARG A 105 -7.79 17.27 -7.36
N ARG A 106 -6.75 17.31 -6.50
CA ARG A 106 -6.26 18.50 -5.81
C ARG A 106 -4.80 18.77 -6.14
N PRO A 107 -4.50 19.31 -7.34
CA PRO A 107 -3.14 19.66 -7.69
C PRO A 107 -2.60 20.73 -6.73
N LEU A 108 -1.33 20.58 -6.36
CA LEU A 108 -0.63 21.56 -5.54
C LEU A 108 -0.11 22.70 -6.41
N PHE A 109 -0.34 23.95 -5.94
CA PHE A 109 0.22 25.16 -6.53
C PHE A 109 1.23 25.86 -5.61
N ASP A 110 1.46 25.30 -4.43
CA ASP A 110 2.37 25.79 -3.40
C ASP A 110 3.76 25.20 -3.65
N GLN A 111 4.75 26.07 -3.91
CA GLN A 111 6.11 25.66 -4.23
C GLN A 111 6.76 24.91 -3.08
N GLU A 112 6.58 25.36 -1.83
CA GLU A 112 7.15 24.72 -0.65
C GLU A 112 6.67 23.28 -0.49
N LYS A 113 5.37 23.05 -0.68
CA LYS A 113 4.77 21.69 -0.64
C LYS A 113 5.21 20.81 -1.82
N LEU A 114 5.47 21.40 -2.98
CA LEU A 114 6.03 20.68 -4.12
C LEU A 114 7.46 20.24 -3.84
N ASP A 115 8.28 21.13 -3.27
CA ASP A 115 9.68 20.85 -2.92
C ASP A 115 9.75 19.77 -1.81
N GLU A 116 8.88 19.81 -0.81
CA GLU A 116 8.75 18.76 0.20
C GLU A 116 8.40 17.39 -0.43
N ARG A 117 7.48 17.39 -1.38
CA ARG A 117 7.09 16.15 -2.09
C ARG A 117 8.24 15.60 -2.91
N GLU A 118 8.97 16.47 -3.63
CA GLU A 118 10.15 16.08 -4.40
C GLU A 118 11.24 15.51 -3.50
N ALA A 119 11.49 16.13 -2.36
CA ALA A 119 12.46 15.64 -1.37
C ALA A 119 12.09 14.25 -0.84
N LEU A 120 10.80 13.97 -0.59
CA LEU A 120 10.31 12.65 -0.21
C LEU A 120 10.51 11.60 -1.31
N ILE A 121 10.22 11.97 -2.55
CA ILE A 121 10.43 11.09 -3.72
C ILE A 121 11.90 10.75 -3.85
N GLU A 122 12.79 11.76 -3.77
CA GLU A 122 14.23 11.57 -3.87
C GLU A 122 14.76 10.72 -2.71
N PHE A 123 14.27 10.95 -1.48
CA PHE A 123 14.62 10.15 -0.32
C PHE A 123 14.32 8.67 -0.58
N PHE A 124 13.10 8.31 -0.94
CA PHE A 124 12.73 6.92 -1.19
C PHE A 124 13.35 6.32 -2.45
N PHE A 125 13.72 7.14 -3.41
CA PHE A 125 14.49 6.69 -4.57
C PHE A 125 15.90 6.23 -4.17
N ARG A 126 16.56 6.99 -3.28
CA ARG A 126 17.92 6.70 -2.80
C ARG A 126 17.98 5.67 -1.67
N HIS A 127 16.90 5.53 -0.89
CA HIS A 127 16.84 4.69 0.31
C HIS A 127 15.93 3.47 0.08
N ALA A 128 16.46 2.49 -0.66
CA ALA A 128 15.70 1.30 -1.05
C ALA A 128 15.22 0.47 0.15
N LYS A 129 16.00 0.38 1.24
CA LYS A 129 15.64 -0.39 2.44
C LYS A 129 14.45 0.20 3.16
N GLU A 130 14.46 1.51 3.37
CA GLU A 130 13.40 2.27 4.04
C GLU A 130 12.11 2.21 3.22
N ARG A 131 12.23 2.36 1.90
CA ARG A 131 11.11 2.20 0.97
C ARG A 131 10.50 0.80 1.07
N GLU A 132 11.32 -0.26 1.00
CA GLU A 132 10.86 -1.65 1.08
C GLU A 132 10.20 -1.96 2.43
N GLN A 133 10.74 -1.43 3.54
CA GLN A 133 10.15 -1.58 4.87
C GLN A 133 8.78 -0.90 4.96
N LEU A 134 8.65 0.32 4.47
CA LEU A 134 7.37 1.02 4.43
C LEU A 134 6.35 0.28 3.57
N GLN A 135 6.76 -0.17 2.38
CA GLN A 135 5.90 -0.94 1.49
C GLN A 135 5.46 -2.27 2.11
N LEU A 136 6.33 -2.92 2.87
CA LEU A 136 6.00 -4.16 3.59
C LEU A 136 4.99 -3.92 4.72
N LEU A 137 5.02 -2.76 5.38
CA LEU A 137 4.05 -2.40 6.42
C LEU A 137 2.66 -2.06 5.85
N LEU A 138 2.62 -1.60 4.59
CA LEU A 138 1.39 -1.20 3.91
C LEU A 138 0.78 -2.32 3.05
N SER A 139 1.41 -3.48 2.97
CA SER A 139 1.01 -4.61 2.12
C SER A 139 0.12 -5.66 2.79
#